data_82700fd72c8b591a2c817df66d333da8
#
_entry.id   82700fd72c8b591a2c817df66d333da8
#
_cell.length_a   1.000
_cell.length_b   1.000
_cell.length_c   1.000
_cell.angle_alpha   90.00
_cell.angle_beta   90.00
_cell.angle_gamma   90.00
#
_symmetry.space_group_name_H-M   'P 1'
#
loop_
_entity.id
_entity.type
_entity.pdbx_description
1 polymer ?
#
loop_
_entity_poly.entity_id
_entity_poly.type
_entity_poly.pdbx_seq_one_letter_code
_entity_poly.pdbx_strand_id
1 'polypeptide(L)'
;GLNPYKSQLALWLEKTGRDAAMPQVDANDDSTPVFWGTILEPIVATQYTKRTGLKVRKVNAVLQHSDPDLRWMMANLDREVVGSAEVQILECKTAGINGARLWKDGVPEYVQLQVMHQLAVTGKQAADVAVLIGGQDLEIHRIERDEKMIANLIELERRFWQYVVDDTPPPADGSDSADQALRCLYPQDNGRTLDLSGNPALSVAYRSEQRRVGKEGRS
;
A
#
# COMPACT_ATOMS: atom_id res chain seq x y z
N GLY A 1 -1.98 -7.69 6.11
CA GLY A 1 -2.37 -6.27 6.08
C GLY A 1 -3.50 -6.02 5.09
N LEU A 2 -4.07 -4.82 5.11
CA LEU A 2 -5.12 -4.44 4.15
C LEU A 2 -4.57 -4.08 2.76
N ASN A 3 -3.26 -3.86 2.65
CA ASN A 3 -2.61 -3.64 1.36
C ASN A 3 -2.45 -4.98 0.63
N PRO A 4 -3.08 -5.18 -0.53
CA PRO A 4 -3.00 -6.44 -1.25
C PRO A 4 -1.65 -6.67 -1.96
N TYR A 5 -0.79 -5.66 -2.03
CA TYR A 5 0.45 -5.69 -2.82
C TYR A 5 1.71 -5.83 -1.98
N LYS A 6 1.66 -5.50 -0.68
CA LYS A 6 2.85 -5.51 0.18
C LYS A 6 2.51 -5.95 1.60
N SER A 7 3.16 -7.02 2.07
CA SER A 7 3.03 -7.49 3.45
C SER A 7 3.73 -6.54 4.44
N GLN A 8 3.38 -6.63 5.73
CA GLN A 8 4.07 -5.88 6.78
C GLN A 8 5.56 -6.25 6.84
N LEU A 9 5.89 -7.53 6.63
CA LEU A 9 7.27 -7.99 6.65
C LEU A 9 8.10 -7.39 5.49
N ALA A 10 7.54 -7.33 4.28
CA ALA A 10 8.19 -6.70 3.14
C ALA A 10 8.36 -5.18 3.36
N LEU A 11 7.35 -4.53 3.94
CA LEU A 11 7.45 -3.11 4.30
C LEU A 11 8.51 -2.87 5.39
N TRP A 12 8.63 -3.76 6.38
CA TRP A 12 9.66 -3.68 7.41
C TRP A 12 11.07 -3.79 6.83
N LEU A 13 11.31 -4.70 5.87
CA LEU A 13 12.58 -4.79 5.14
C LEU A 13 12.92 -3.46 4.47
N GLU A 14 11.96 -2.84 3.78
CA GLU A 14 12.14 -1.53 3.14
C GLU A 14 12.49 -0.44 4.17
N LYS A 15 11.73 -0.34 5.26
CA LYS A 15 11.93 0.70 6.29
C LYS A 15 13.24 0.52 7.08
N THR A 16 13.78 -0.68 7.11
CA THR A 16 15.06 -0.98 7.77
C THR A 16 16.25 -1.11 6.80
N GLY A 17 16.03 -0.84 5.49
CA GLY A 17 17.07 -0.87 4.46
C GLY A 17 17.59 -2.29 4.15
N ARG A 18 16.75 -3.31 4.34
CA ARG A 18 17.08 -4.73 4.10
C ARG A 18 16.43 -5.31 2.85
N ASP A 19 15.84 -4.46 2.02
CA ASP A 19 15.06 -4.85 0.83
C ASP A 19 15.89 -5.02 -0.45
N ALA A 20 17.21 -4.93 -0.38
CA ALA A 20 18.10 -5.01 -1.56
C ALA A 20 17.94 -6.32 -2.37
N ALA A 21 17.58 -7.43 -1.70
CA ALA A 21 17.33 -8.73 -2.35
C ALA A 21 15.84 -8.94 -2.72
N MET A 22 14.94 -8.00 -2.39
CA MET A 22 13.54 -8.06 -2.80
C MET A 22 13.42 -7.79 -4.30
N PRO A 23 12.49 -8.49 -4.99
CA PRO A 23 12.17 -8.14 -6.36
C PRO A 23 11.77 -6.67 -6.46
N GLN A 24 12.50 -5.92 -7.26
CA GLN A 24 12.20 -4.51 -7.51
C GLN A 24 11.29 -4.40 -8.74
N VAL A 25 10.24 -3.58 -8.63
CA VAL A 25 9.42 -3.24 -9.80
C VAL A 25 10.21 -2.20 -10.62
N ASP A 26 10.58 -2.55 -11.85
CA ASP A 26 11.16 -1.57 -12.76
C ASP A 26 10.08 -0.56 -13.18
N ALA A 27 10.25 0.68 -12.77
CA ALA A 27 9.33 1.77 -13.11
C ALA A 27 9.33 2.09 -14.62
N ASN A 28 10.32 1.62 -15.38
CA ASN A 28 10.43 1.80 -16.84
C ASN A 28 9.90 0.60 -17.64
N ASP A 29 9.49 -0.48 -16.96
CA ASP A 29 8.90 -1.64 -17.62
C ASP A 29 7.45 -1.36 -18.00
N ASP A 30 7.20 -1.13 -19.29
CA ASP A 30 5.90 -0.81 -19.87
C ASP A 30 4.89 -1.96 -19.83
N SER A 31 5.33 -3.16 -19.46
CA SER A 31 4.44 -4.30 -19.18
C SER A 31 3.75 -4.20 -17.81
N THR A 32 4.20 -3.30 -16.93
CA THR A 32 3.72 -3.19 -15.55
C THR A 32 2.62 -2.15 -15.35
N PRO A 33 1.64 -2.42 -14.46
CA PRO A 33 0.64 -1.41 -14.08
C PRO A 33 1.24 -0.15 -13.45
N VAL A 34 2.42 -0.23 -12.82
CA VAL A 34 3.10 0.90 -12.18
C VAL A 34 3.56 1.91 -13.23
N PHE A 35 4.17 1.45 -14.32
CA PHE A 35 4.57 2.30 -15.45
C PHE A 35 3.36 3.08 -15.99
N TRP A 36 2.29 2.39 -16.34
CA TRP A 36 1.08 3.02 -16.89
C TRP A 36 0.40 3.96 -15.90
N GLY A 37 0.42 3.64 -14.60
CA GLY A 37 -0.04 4.54 -13.54
C GLY A 37 0.69 5.87 -13.58
N THR A 38 2.03 5.83 -13.67
CA THR A 38 2.87 7.04 -13.72
C THR A 38 2.63 7.87 -14.99
N ILE A 39 2.51 7.22 -16.15
CA ILE A 39 2.28 7.89 -17.44
C ILE A 39 0.90 8.55 -17.50
N LEU A 40 -0.11 7.89 -16.95
CA LEU A 40 -1.50 8.35 -17.03
C LEU A 40 -1.89 9.33 -15.91
N GLU A 41 -1.15 9.40 -14.81
CA GLU A 41 -1.41 10.30 -13.68
C GLU A 41 -1.64 11.78 -14.13
N PRO A 42 -0.75 12.40 -14.95
CA PRO A 42 -0.96 13.77 -15.42
C PRO A 42 -2.20 13.92 -16.33
N ILE A 43 -2.56 12.87 -17.06
CA ILE A 43 -3.75 12.85 -17.92
C ILE A 43 -5.01 12.85 -17.04
N VAL A 44 -5.06 11.98 -16.00
CA VAL A 44 -6.16 11.93 -15.02
C VAL A 44 -6.32 13.29 -14.35
N ALA A 45 -5.22 13.89 -13.85
CA ALA A 45 -5.25 15.20 -13.20
C ALA A 45 -5.76 16.31 -14.15
N THR A 46 -5.37 16.27 -15.43
CA THR A 46 -5.85 17.22 -16.43
C THR A 46 -7.34 17.07 -16.70
N GLN A 47 -7.83 15.82 -16.81
CA GLN A 47 -9.25 15.57 -17.05
C GLN A 47 -10.10 15.87 -15.79
N TYR A 48 -9.57 15.64 -14.59
CA TYR A 48 -10.18 16.10 -13.35
C TYR A 48 -10.42 17.62 -13.38
N THR A 49 -9.38 18.41 -13.68
CA THR A 49 -9.49 19.87 -13.78
C THR A 49 -10.55 20.30 -14.81
N LYS A 50 -10.59 19.64 -15.98
CA LYS A 50 -11.58 19.96 -17.02
C LYS A 50 -13.02 19.66 -16.58
N ARG A 51 -13.23 18.55 -15.82
CA ARG A 51 -14.55 18.15 -15.35
C ARG A 51 -15.08 18.98 -14.19
N THR A 52 -14.20 19.31 -13.26
CA THR A 52 -14.58 19.98 -12.01
C THR A 52 -14.39 21.48 -12.03
N GLY A 53 -13.56 22.00 -12.94
CA GLY A 53 -13.11 23.39 -12.93
C GLY A 53 -12.08 23.71 -11.84
N LEU A 54 -11.74 22.75 -10.96
CA LEU A 54 -10.79 22.93 -9.87
C LEU A 54 -9.35 22.87 -10.41
N LYS A 55 -8.53 23.83 -10.00
CA LYS A 55 -7.10 23.86 -10.34
C LYS A 55 -6.32 22.93 -9.43
N VAL A 56 -5.36 22.22 -10.01
CA VAL A 56 -4.48 21.32 -9.25
C VAL A 56 -3.02 21.66 -9.45
N ARG A 57 -2.19 21.39 -8.44
CA ARG A 57 -0.75 21.59 -8.44
C ARG A 57 -0.04 20.31 -8.03
N LYS A 58 1.02 19.92 -8.77
CA LYS A 58 1.87 18.80 -8.38
C LYS A 58 2.62 19.12 -7.08
N VAL A 59 2.68 18.15 -6.19
CA VAL A 59 3.44 18.26 -4.94
C VAL A 59 4.70 17.41 -5.08
N ASN A 60 5.85 18.08 -5.21
CA ASN A 60 7.15 17.41 -5.37
C ASN A 60 7.89 17.37 -4.01
N ALA A 61 7.18 17.00 -2.95
CA ALA A 61 7.73 16.93 -1.60
C ALA A 61 7.10 15.78 -0.82
N VAL A 62 7.89 15.17 0.03
CA VAL A 62 7.40 14.27 1.07
C VAL A 62 6.88 15.16 2.19
N LEU A 63 5.60 15.02 2.51
CA LEU A 63 4.96 15.74 3.61
C LEU A 63 5.07 14.90 4.88
N GLN A 64 5.29 15.57 6.01
CA GLN A 64 5.45 14.93 7.31
C GLN A 64 4.38 15.45 8.25
N HIS A 65 3.88 14.60 9.14
CA HIS A 65 2.90 14.99 10.15
C HIS A 65 3.46 16.09 11.06
N SER A 66 2.65 17.08 11.39
CA SER A 66 3.07 18.26 12.17
C SER A 66 3.32 17.96 13.65
N ASP A 67 2.64 16.95 14.20
CA ASP A 67 2.83 16.49 15.57
C ASP A 67 4.22 15.81 15.70
N PRO A 68 5.08 16.25 16.65
CA PRO A 68 6.39 15.65 16.89
C PRO A 68 6.36 14.14 17.15
N ASP A 69 5.30 13.63 17.81
CA ASP A 69 5.17 12.22 18.15
C ASP A 69 4.72 11.34 16.96
N LEU A 70 4.29 11.99 15.87
CA LEU A 70 3.83 11.35 14.64
C LEU A 70 4.73 11.66 13.43
N ARG A 71 5.94 12.20 13.64
CA ARG A 71 6.85 12.55 12.54
C ARG A 71 7.29 11.38 11.67
N TRP A 72 7.12 10.17 12.14
CA TRP A 72 7.35 8.96 11.33
C TRP A 72 6.26 8.77 10.26
N MET A 73 5.10 9.42 10.40
CA MET A 73 4.06 9.44 9.37
C MET A 73 4.42 10.44 8.27
N MET A 74 4.56 9.93 7.07
CA MET A 74 4.90 10.72 5.88
C MET A 74 3.99 10.35 4.72
N ALA A 75 3.63 11.33 3.89
CA ALA A 75 2.79 11.13 2.73
C ALA A 75 3.33 11.86 1.49
N ASN A 76 3.14 11.25 0.34
CA ASN A 76 3.22 11.89 -0.96
C ASN A 76 1.81 12.15 -1.47
N LEU A 77 1.60 13.28 -2.10
CA LEU A 77 0.34 13.62 -2.77
C LEU A 77 0.59 13.69 -4.28
N ASP A 78 -0.31 13.13 -5.07
CA ASP A 78 -0.25 13.29 -6.51
C ASP A 78 -0.46 14.75 -6.88
N ARG A 79 -1.52 15.36 -6.34
CA ARG A 79 -1.84 16.78 -6.55
C ARG A 79 -2.45 17.40 -5.30
N GLU A 80 -2.21 18.70 -5.15
CA GLU A 80 -2.97 19.57 -4.26
C GLU A 80 -4.02 20.32 -5.07
N VAL A 81 -5.26 20.38 -4.58
CA VAL A 81 -6.33 21.22 -5.16
C VAL A 81 -6.16 22.64 -4.63
N VAL A 82 -6.08 23.60 -5.53
CA VAL A 82 -5.76 24.99 -5.20
C VAL A 82 -7.04 25.84 -5.14
N GLY A 83 -7.19 26.59 -4.06
CA GLY A 83 -8.27 27.58 -3.94
C GLY A 83 -9.65 27.01 -3.65
N SER A 84 -9.74 25.72 -3.27
CA SER A 84 -10.99 25.09 -2.85
C SER A 84 -11.02 24.94 -1.32
N ALA A 85 -12.13 25.31 -0.70
CA ALA A 85 -12.41 25.03 0.71
C ALA A 85 -12.99 23.60 0.92
N GLU A 86 -13.63 23.04 -0.12
CA GLU A 86 -14.35 21.78 -0.04
C GLU A 86 -13.45 20.57 -0.15
N VAL A 87 -12.37 20.67 -0.96
CA VAL A 87 -11.43 19.58 -1.22
C VAL A 87 -10.03 20.12 -1.42
N GLN A 88 -9.02 19.45 -0.85
CA GLN A 88 -7.66 19.95 -0.88
C GLN A 88 -6.64 18.97 -1.47
N ILE A 89 -7.01 17.69 -1.66
CA ILE A 89 -6.15 16.65 -2.23
C ILE A 89 -6.84 16.05 -3.45
N LEU A 90 -6.05 15.75 -4.48
CA LEU A 90 -6.46 14.88 -5.57
C LEU A 90 -5.51 13.68 -5.63
N GLU A 91 -6.06 12.51 -5.48
CA GLU A 91 -5.39 11.22 -5.72
C GLU A 91 -5.81 10.70 -7.10
N CYS A 92 -4.83 10.38 -7.93
CA CYS A 92 -5.04 9.88 -9.30
C CYS A 92 -4.85 8.38 -9.35
N LYS A 93 -5.83 7.66 -9.87
CA LYS A 93 -5.78 6.20 -10.02
C LYS A 93 -6.09 5.77 -11.45
N THR A 94 -5.56 4.62 -11.83
CA THR A 94 -5.92 3.92 -13.06
C THR A 94 -6.30 2.49 -12.72
N ALA A 95 -7.34 2.00 -13.37
CA ALA A 95 -7.79 0.61 -13.24
C ALA A 95 -7.95 0.00 -14.62
N GLY A 96 -7.20 -1.06 -14.92
CA GLY A 96 -7.42 -1.86 -16.11
C GLY A 96 -8.73 -2.65 -16.04
N ILE A 97 -9.08 -3.35 -17.11
CA ILE A 97 -10.33 -4.13 -17.21
C ILE A 97 -10.51 -5.10 -16.03
N ASN A 98 -9.44 -5.79 -15.62
CA ASN A 98 -9.48 -6.72 -14.50
C ASN A 98 -9.60 -6.01 -13.13
N GLY A 99 -9.06 -4.80 -13.01
CA GLY A 99 -9.13 -3.97 -11.80
C GLY A 99 -10.46 -3.24 -11.64
N ALA A 100 -11.20 -3.02 -12.73
CA ALA A 100 -12.47 -2.29 -12.73
C ALA A 100 -13.50 -2.84 -11.73
N ARG A 101 -13.51 -4.16 -11.53
CA ARG A 101 -14.41 -4.81 -10.56
C ARG A 101 -14.22 -4.31 -9.11
N LEU A 102 -13.03 -3.86 -8.75
CA LEU A 102 -12.75 -3.34 -7.41
C LEU A 102 -13.39 -1.97 -7.16
N TRP A 103 -13.74 -1.25 -8.22
CA TRP A 103 -14.35 0.08 -8.18
C TRP A 103 -15.88 0.06 -8.33
N LYS A 104 -16.47 -1.13 -8.54
CA LYS A 104 -17.92 -1.29 -8.78
C LYS A 104 -18.79 -0.71 -7.65
N ASP A 105 -18.32 -0.85 -6.42
CA ASP A 105 -19.04 -0.40 -5.22
C ASP A 105 -18.43 0.88 -4.63
N GLY A 106 -17.66 1.63 -5.43
CA GLY A 106 -16.97 2.86 -5.03
C GLY A 106 -15.47 2.67 -4.85
N VAL A 107 -14.86 3.53 -4.04
CA VAL A 107 -13.40 3.51 -3.82
C VAL A 107 -13.01 2.27 -3.02
N PRO A 108 -12.06 1.46 -3.50
CA PRO A 108 -11.55 0.29 -2.76
C PRO A 108 -10.98 0.66 -1.39
N GLU A 109 -11.17 -0.21 -0.40
CA GLU A 109 -10.78 0.05 0.99
C GLU A 109 -9.30 0.46 1.15
N TYR A 110 -8.39 -0.20 0.46
CA TYR A 110 -6.96 0.12 0.54
C TYR A 110 -6.64 1.53 -0.01
N VAL A 111 -7.41 2.04 -0.97
CA VAL A 111 -7.30 3.42 -1.48
C VAL A 111 -7.91 4.39 -0.47
N GLN A 112 -9.05 4.05 0.12
CA GLN A 112 -9.64 4.87 1.19
C GLN A 112 -8.67 5.06 2.36
N LEU A 113 -8.00 3.97 2.80
CA LEU A 113 -7.00 4.03 3.87
C LEU A 113 -5.77 4.86 3.47
N GLN A 114 -5.30 4.75 2.22
CA GLN A 114 -4.24 5.61 1.70
C GLN A 114 -4.62 7.09 1.80
N VAL A 115 -5.82 7.43 1.37
CA VAL A 115 -6.33 8.82 1.43
C VAL A 115 -6.51 9.28 2.87
N MET A 116 -7.02 8.44 3.78
CA MET A 116 -7.12 8.78 5.20
C MET A 116 -5.76 9.05 5.84
N HIS A 117 -4.74 8.27 5.46
CA HIS A 117 -3.37 8.55 5.88
C HIS A 117 -2.87 9.92 5.35
N GLN A 118 -3.12 10.24 4.08
CA GLN A 118 -2.76 11.54 3.52
C GLN A 118 -3.48 12.69 4.24
N LEU A 119 -4.78 12.52 4.53
CA LEU A 119 -5.55 13.50 5.31
C LEU A 119 -5.04 13.64 6.74
N ALA A 120 -4.64 12.52 7.39
CA ALA A 120 -4.03 12.55 8.72
C ALA A 120 -2.74 13.37 8.72
N VAL A 121 -1.79 13.04 7.83
CA VAL A 121 -0.48 13.69 7.73
C VAL A 121 -0.59 15.18 7.43
N THR A 122 -1.52 15.58 6.56
CA THR A 122 -1.63 16.95 6.06
C THR A 122 -2.57 17.84 6.85
N GLY A 123 -3.42 17.27 7.72
CA GLY A 123 -4.48 18.01 8.42
C GLY A 123 -5.62 18.50 7.51
N LYS A 124 -5.64 18.05 6.23
CA LYS A 124 -6.66 18.46 5.26
C LYS A 124 -7.99 17.75 5.50
N GLN A 125 -9.09 18.32 4.97
CA GLN A 125 -10.46 17.90 5.33
C GLN A 125 -11.08 16.95 4.31
N ALA A 126 -10.69 17.03 3.05
CA ALA A 126 -11.22 16.15 2.02
C ALA A 126 -10.23 15.90 0.88
N ALA A 127 -10.41 14.78 0.22
CA ALA A 127 -9.71 14.41 -0.99
C ALA A 127 -10.69 13.91 -2.06
N ASP A 128 -10.42 14.23 -3.31
CA ASP A 128 -11.04 13.57 -4.45
C ASP A 128 -10.12 12.46 -4.97
N VAL A 129 -10.67 11.29 -5.20
CA VAL A 129 -10.03 10.19 -5.90
C VAL A 129 -10.57 10.16 -7.32
N ALA A 130 -9.73 10.48 -8.30
CA ALA A 130 -10.07 10.39 -9.71
C ALA A 130 -9.48 9.11 -10.29
N VAL A 131 -10.32 8.19 -10.75
CA VAL A 131 -9.91 6.92 -11.34
C VAL A 131 -10.29 6.83 -12.80
N LEU A 132 -9.31 6.50 -13.66
CA LEU A 132 -9.52 6.19 -15.06
C LEU A 132 -9.65 4.69 -15.24
N ILE A 133 -10.86 4.22 -15.52
CA ILE A 133 -11.21 2.80 -15.65
C ILE A 133 -11.18 2.41 -17.12
N GLY A 134 -10.45 1.33 -17.45
CA GLY A 134 -10.33 0.82 -18.81
C GLY A 134 -9.75 1.82 -19.82
N GLY A 135 -9.14 2.90 -19.35
CA GLY A 135 -8.60 3.97 -20.19
C GLY A 135 -9.65 4.92 -20.81
N GLN A 136 -10.93 4.79 -20.46
CA GLN A 136 -12.03 5.51 -21.12
C GLN A 136 -13.01 6.13 -20.15
N ASP A 137 -13.26 5.53 -19.00
CA ASP A 137 -14.23 6.00 -18.02
C ASP A 137 -13.52 6.65 -16.84
N LEU A 138 -13.77 7.95 -16.63
CA LEU A 138 -13.23 8.70 -15.52
C LEU A 138 -14.30 8.89 -14.45
N GLU A 139 -14.09 8.28 -13.30
CA GLU A 139 -14.92 8.50 -12.12
C GLU A 139 -14.20 9.38 -11.10
N ILE A 140 -14.96 10.17 -10.35
CA ILE A 140 -14.46 11.05 -9.29
C ILE A 140 -15.26 10.77 -8.02
N HIS A 141 -14.55 10.38 -6.96
CA HIS A 141 -15.16 10.05 -5.67
C HIS A 141 -14.61 10.98 -4.59
N ARG A 142 -15.47 11.61 -3.81
CA ARG A 142 -15.11 12.42 -2.65
C ARG A 142 -14.93 11.54 -1.42
N ILE A 143 -13.82 11.72 -0.72
CA ILE A 143 -13.54 11.13 0.59
C ILE A 143 -13.36 12.28 1.58
N GLU A 144 -14.27 12.36 2.54
CA GLU A 144 -14.19 13.30 3.65
C GLU A 144 -13.30 12.73 4.76
N ARG A 145 -12.68 13.63 5.52
CA ARG A 145 -11.88 13.28 6.67
C ARG A 145 -12.73 12.61 7.75
N ASP A 146 -12.33 11.43 8.20
CA ASP A 146 -12.95 10.68 9.28
C ASP A 146 -11.97 10.55 10.45
N GLU A 147 -12.20 11.33 11.53
CA GLU A 147 -11.30 11.35 12.67
C GLU A 147 -11.26 10.01 13.41
N LYS A 148 -12.34 9.24 13.42
CA LYS A 148 -12.38 7.93 14.05
C LYS A 148 -11.56 6.92 13.26
N MET A 149 -11.71 6.93 11.94
CA MET A 149 -10.91 6.08 11.04
C MET A 149 -9.43 6.45 11.14
N ILE A 150 -9.10 7.74 11.14
CA ILE A 150 -7.73 8.26 11.28
C ILE A 150 -7.11 7.82 12.62
N ALA A 151 -7.83 7.96 13.73
CA ALA A 151 -7.32 7.53 15.03
C ALA A 151 -7.00 6.03 15.07
N ASN A 152 -7.87 5.19 14.51
CA ASN A 152 -7.64 3.76 14.40
C ASN A 152 -6.45 3.44 13.48
N LEU A 153 -6.33 4.15 12.36
CA LEU A 153 -5.23 3.98 11.41
C LEU A 153 -3.88 4.34 12.05
N ILE A 154 -3.80 5.48 12.75
CA ILE A 154 -2.59 5.91 13.47
C ILE A 154 -2.17 4.83 14.49
N GLU A 155 -3.11 4.25 15.22
CA GLU A 155 -2.80 3.19 16.19
C GLU A 155 -2.24 1.92 15.51
N LEU A 156 -2.82 1.51 14.38
CA LEU A 156 -2.33 0.37 13.60
C LEU A 156 -0.94 0.63 13.01
N GLU A 157 -0.73 1.82 12.46
CA GLU A 157 0.55 2.24 11.89
C GLU A 157 1.63 2.38 12.97
N ARG A 158 1.28 2.88 14.16
CA ARG A 158 2.17 2.96 15.32
C ARG A 158 2.65 1.58 15.76
N ARG A 159 1.76 0.58 15.82
CA ARG A 159 2.13 -0.81 16.12
C ARG A 159 3.12 -1.37 15.10
N PHE A 160 2.87 -1.09 13.82
CA PHE A 160 3.83 -1.47 12.78
C PHE A 160 5.17 -0.73 12.95
N TRP A 161 5.13 0.58 13.20
CA TRP A 161 6.34 1.39 13.36
C TRP A 161 7.19 0.93 14.54
N GLN A 162 6.56 0.37 15.59
CA GLN A 162 7.28 -0.21 16.72
C GLN A 162 8.20 -1.37 16.28
N TYR A 163 7.78 -2.21 15.33
CA TYR A 163 8.67 -3.24 14.77
C TYR A 163 9.92 -2.64 14.10
N VAL A 164 9.77 -1.48 13.47
CA VAL A 164 10.90 -0.77 12.85
C VAL A 164 11.84 -0.20 13.91
N VAL A 165 11.30 0.42 14.95
CA VAL A 165 12.07 1.00 16.06
C VAL A 165 12.81 -0.08 16.86
N ASP A 166 12.15 -1.18 17.16
CA ASP A 166 12.72 -2.30 17.92
C ASP A 166 13.62 -3.21 17.07
N ASP A 167 13.75 -2.90 15.79
CA ASP A 167 14.48 -3.73 14.82
C ASP A 167 14.06 -5.21 14.85
N THR A 168 12.77 -5.45 15.04
CA THR A 168 12.18 -6.78 15.17
C THR A 168 11.22 -7.02 13.99
N PRO A 169 11.41 -8.09 13.20
CA PRO A 169 10.51 -8.33 12.07
C PRO A 169 9.08 -8.66 12.53
N PRO A 170 8.05 -8.09 11.89
CA PRO A 170 6.67 -8.46 12.14
C PRO A 170 6.39 -9.90 11.70
N PRO A 171 5.36 -10.57 12.25
CA PRO A 171 4.96 -11.90 11.81
C PRO A 171 4.62 -11.94 10.33
N ALA A 172 5.02 -13.01 9.64
CA ALA A 172 4.58 -13.28 8.28
C ALA A 172 3.07 -13.59 8.25
N ASP A 173 2.37 -13.06 7.26
CA ASP A 173 0.92 -13.17 7.10
C ASP A 173 0.48 -14.26 6.11
N GLY A 174 1.43 -15.03 5.58
CA GLY A 174 1.19 -16.11 4.62
C GLY A 174 0.94 -15.63 3.17
N SER A 175 1.12 -14.36 2.88
CA SER A 175 1.04 -13.82 1.51
C SER A 175 2.33 -14.11 0.72
N ASP A 176 2.24 -14.09 -0.61
CA ASP A 176 3.41 -14.20 -1.49
C ASP A 176 4.46 -13.13 -1.20
N SER A 177 4.02 -11.93 -0.86
CA SER A 177 4.91 -10.83 -0.45
C SER A 177 5.66 -11.14 0.86
N ALA A 178 5.01 -11.81 1.82
CA ALA A 178 5.66 -12.24 3.06
C ALA A 178 6.63 -13.41 2.81
N ASP A 179 6.29 -14.35 1.93
CA ASP A 179 7.18 -15.46 1.55
C ASP A 179 8.47 -14.93 0.88
N GLN A 180 8.34 -14.00 -0.06
CA GLN A 180 9.49 -13.33 -0.67
C GLN A 180 10.37 -12.62 0.37
N ALA A 181 9.76 -11.91 1.31
CA ALA A 181 10.47 -11.24 2.39
C ALA A 181 11.21 -12.22 3.32
N LEU A 182 10.59 -13.36 3.65
CA LEU A 182 11.25 -14.42 4.42
C LEU A 182 12.47 -14.99 3.69
N ARG A 183 12.39 -15.21 2.38
CA ARG A 183 13.53 -15.67 1.57
C ARG A 183 14.67 -14.66 1.55
N CYS A 184 14.37 -13.37 1.60
CA CYS A 184 15.39 -12.32 1.71
C CYS A 184 16.07 -12.32 3.08
N LEU A 185 15.29 -12.54 4.16
CA LEU A 185 15.83 -12.60 5.52
C LEU A 185 16.65 -13.87 5.79
N TYR A 186 16.22 -14.99 5.18
CA TYR A 186 16.80 -16.32 5.41
C TYR A 186 17.17 -16.97 4.07
N PRO A 187 18.18 -16.42 3.35
CA PRO A 187 18.53 -16.89 2.00
C PRO A 187 19.20 -18.26 1.99
N GLN A 188 19.68 -18.74 3.13
CA GLN A 188 20.39 -20.02 3.26
C GLN A 188 19.89 -20.79 4.48
N ASP A 189 19.89 -22.10 4.36
CA ASP A 189 19.74 -23.00 5.50
C ASP A 189 20.96 -22.87 6.43
N ASN A 190 20.70 -22.69 7.71
CA ASN A 190 21.73 -22.61 8.74
C ASN A 190 22.17 -23.98 9.28
N GLY A 191 21.69 -25.08 8.70
CA GLY A 191 21.99 -26.46 9.09
C GLY A 191 21.39 -26.89 10.43
N ARG A 192 20.51 -26.06 11.06
CA ARG A 192 19.89 -26.41 12.33
C ARG A 192 18.65 -27.28 12.10
N THR A 193 18.55 -28.34 12.85
CA THR A 193 17.34 -29.18 12.90
C THR A 193 16.36 -28.64 13.93
N LEU A 194 15.13 -28.37 13.52
CA LEU A 194 14.06 -28.01 14.43
C LEU A 194 13.29 -29.26 14.86
N ASP A 195 13.34 -29.61 16.14
CA ASP A 195 12.53 -30.66 16.70
C ASP A 195 11.11 -30.14 16.98
N LEU A 196 10.12 -30.67 16.24
CA LEU A 196 8.72 -30.32 16.37
C LEU A 196 7.96 -31.26 17.32
N SER A 197 8.62 -32.25 17.93
CA SER A 197 7.95 -33.27 18.79
C SER A 197 7.26 -32.64 20.01
N GLY A 198 7.82 -31.54 20.54
CA GLY A 198 7.27 -30.79 21.66
C GLY A 198 6.16 -29.79 21.31
N ASN A 199 5.83 -29.60 19.99
CA ASN A 199 4.82 -28.64 19.56
C ASN A 199 3.86 -29.26 18.54
N PRO A 200 2.75 -29.90 19.01
CA PRO A 200 1.79 -30.55 18.11
C PRO A 200 1.19 -29.60 17.05
N ALA A 201 0.94 -28.34 17.39
CA ALA A 201 0.37 -27.37 16.46
C ALA A 201 1.31 -27.07 15.30
N LEU A 202 2.60 -26.84 15.57
CA LEU A 202 3.62 -26.66 14.53
C LEU A 202 3.82 -27.93 13.69
N SER A 203 3.80 -29.12 14.33
CA SER A 203 3.88 -30.40 13.63
C SER A 203 2.75 -30.60 12.63
N VAL A 204 1.52 -30.22 12.99
CA VAL A 204 0.33 -30.29 12.13
C VAL A 204 0.45 -29.28 10.98
N ALA A 205 0.82 -28.03 11.28
CA ALA A 205 0.99 -26.98 10.29
C ALA A 205 2.05 -27.38 9.25
N TYR A 206 3.21 -27.86 9.68
CA TYR A 206 4.28 -28.30 8.80
C TYR A 206 3.86 -29.45 7.89
N ARG A 207 3.16 -30.46 8.41
CA ARG A 207 2.64 -31.60 7.62
C ARG A 207 1.58 -31.16 6.61
N SER A 208 0.75 -30.19 6.93
CA SER A 208 -0.27 -29.67 6.03
C SER A 208 0.36 -28.94 4.85
N GLU A 209 1.42 -28.17 5.09
CA GLU A 209 2.16 -27.45 4.05
C GLU A 209 2.92 -28.40 3.13
N GLN A 210 3.58 -29.42 3.66
CA GLN A 210 4.22 -30.45 2.83
C GLN A 210 3.24 -31.16 1.88
N ARG A 211 1.99 -31.39 2.33
CA ARG A 211 0.94 -32.00 1.49
C ARG A 211 0.50 -31.06 0.36
N ARG A 212 0.49 -29.73 0.58
CA ARG A 212 0.15 -28.74 -0.41
C ARG A 212 1.23 -28.68 -1.50
N VAL A 213 2.47 -28.50 -1.12
CA VAL A 213 3.62 -28.47 -2.05
C VAL A 213 3.75 -29.77 -2.85
N GLY A 214 3.52 -30.93 -2.23
CA GLY A 214 3.56 -32.22 -2.91
C GLY A 214 2.43 -32.47 -3.93
N LYS A 215 1.33 -31.70 -3.86
CA LYS A 215 0.24 -31.73 -4.86
C LYS A 215 0.51 -30.80 -6.04
N GLU A 216 1.07 -29.64 -5.79
CA GLU A 216 1.42 -28.64 -6.83
C GLU A 216 2.59 -29.10 -7.72
N GLY A 217 3.50 -29.92 -7.20
CA GLY A 217 4.61 -30.50 -7.96
C GLY A 217 4.25 -31.76 -8.82
N ARG A 218 2.97 -32.12 -8.92
CA ARG A 218 2.48 -33.27 -9.71
C ARG A 218 1.46 -32.89 -10.78
N SER A 219 1.25 -31.59 -11.05
CA SER A 219 0.35 -31.08 -12.12
C SER A 219 1.14 -30.54 -13.30
#